data_95f4fce2139a82ba45161164995f5954
#
_entry.id   95f4fce2139a82ba45161164995f5954
#
_cell.length_a   1.000
_cell.length_b   1.000
_cell.length_c   1.000
_cell.angle_alpha   90.00
_cell.angle_beta   90.00
_cell.angle_gamma   90.00
#
_symmetry.space_group_name_H-M   'P 1'
#
loop_
_entity.id
_entity.type
_entity.pdbx_description
1 polymer ?
#
loop_
_entity_poly.entity_id
_entity_poly.type
_entity_poly.pdbx_seq_one_letter_code
_entity_poly.pdbx_strand_id
1 'polypeptide(L)'
;MKKLPEVNLTYENLYMMLIAPIRTKLLLTSIELKVFNVLSEPKPSEDVAKTLGTHPRNTRFFLDSLAAIDLLQKKEGLYRNSPTAQAFLAENSPTYLGRLLPLMKADEQFLQNLPKLVKEGPPPPPEKPPFSIEELVKSVEITADVEKAGYAQEAVNILLKLPEFSSFQKMLDLGGGPGLTGMAIVDAHPNMKGVIFDLPPVLQETKRYIEEYEMEDRIEVLGGDFNRDSIGEGYDLVWASGVLQFAVEIDTVVRKVYEALNPSGVFVSLFPFGETYERTKPESIVLSLLSMALMGQEVGVNEGHVADSMLRAGFRSIHSRKIDTFMGPMELDIGRK
;
A
#
# COMPACT_ATOMS: atom_id res chain seq x y z
N MET A 1 -35.45 -1.32 48.88
CA MET A 1 -35.01 -0.49 47.76
C MET A 1 -34.04 -1.30 46.94
N LYS A 2 -34.20 -1.39 45.61
CA LYS A 2 -33.16 -1.93 44.71
C LYS A 2 -31.98 -0.97 44.73
N LYS A 3 -30.78 -1.46 45.03
CA LYS A 3 -29.56 -0.68 44.92
C LYS A 3 -29.18 -0.54 43.41
N LEU A 4 -28.68 0.62 43.04
CA LEU A 4 -28.07 0.79 41.70
C LEU A 4 -26.80 -0.08 41.59
N PRO A 5 -26.53 -0.67 40.44
CA PRO A 5 -25.31 -1.44 40.25
C PRO A 5 -24.07 -0.55 40.40
N GLU A 6 -23.05 -1.08 41.06
CA GLU A 6 -21.72 -0.46 41.07
C GLU A 6 -20.97 -0.90 39.85
N VAL A 7 -20.42 0.06 39.09
CA VAL A 7 -19.68 -0.21 37.84
C VAL A 7 -18.27 0.38 37.95
N ASN A 8 -17.27 -0.50 37.84
CA ASN A 8 -15.84 -0.15 37.88
C ASN A 8 -15.19 -0.16 36.46
N LEU A 9 -16.04 -0.20 35.41
CA LEU A 9 -15.61 -0.20 34.01
C LEU A 9 -16.05 1.09 33.34
N THR A 10 -15.32 1.48 32.28
CA THR A 10 -15.72 2.58 31.40
C THR A 10 -16.27 2.03 30.07
N TYR A 11 -17.26 2.71 29.53
CA TYR A 11 -17.80 2.42 28.20
C TYR A 11 -17.23 3.37 27.10
N GLU A 12 -16.17 4.13 27.41
CA GLU A 12 -15.59 5.12 26.52
C GLU A 12 -15.19 4.53 25.16
N ASN A 13 -14.56 3.35 25.17
CA ASN A 13 -14.18 2.67 23.93
C ASN A 13 -15.39 2.32 23.05
N LEU A 14 -16.51 1.90 23.64
CA LEU A 14 -17.74 1.63 22.89
C LEU A 14 -18.31 2.91 22.28
N TYR A 15 -18.26 4.01 23.01
CA TYR A 15 -18.67 5.31 22.51
C TYR A 15 -17.79 5.79 21.36
N MET A 16 -16.46 5.62 21.49
CA MET A 16 -15.50 5.97 20.43
C MET A 16 -15.74 5.18 19.14
N MET A 17 -16.13 3.90 19.22
CA MET A 17 -16.52 3.12 18.04
C MET A 17 -17.73 3.71 17.31
N LEU A 18 -18.70 4.30 18.03
CA LEU A 18 -19.88 4.91 17.41
C LEU A 18 -19.56 6.23 16.68
N ILE A 19 -18.52 6.96 17.10
CA ILE A 19 -18.12 8.21 16.45
C ILE A 19 -17.07 8.00 15.36
N ALA A 20 -16.43 6.84 15.27
CA ALA A 20 -15.43 6.55 14.24
C ALA A 20 -15.93 6.78 12.80
N PRO A 21 -17.16 6.39 12.41
CA PRO A 21 -17.71 6.68 11.07
C PRO A 21 -17.81 8.18 10.77
N ILE A 22 -18.04 9.03 11.78
CA ILE A 22 -18.07 10.48 11.62
C ILE A 22 -16.69 11.00 11.25
N ARG A 23 -15.62 10.53 11.91
CA ARG A 23 -14.23 10.89 11.60
C ARG A 23 -13.86 10.51 10.18
N THR A 24 -14.19 9.29 9.77
CA THR A 24 -13.99 8.81 8.39
C THR A 24 -14.72 9.70 7.37
N LYS A 25 -15.98 10.04 7.64
CA LYS A 25 -16.77 10.88 6.73
C LYS A 25 -16.24 12.31 6.68
N LEU A 26 -15.74 12.87 7.78
CA LEU A 26 -15.05 14.18 7.78
C LEU A 26 -13.83 14.17 6.87
N LEU A 27 -12.96 13.16 6.98
CA LEU A 27 -11.79 12.99 6.11
C LEU A 27 -12.20 12.91 4.63
N LEU A 28 -13.11 11.99 4.28
CA LEU A 28 -13.54 11.78 2.90
C LEU A 28 -14.22 13.02 2.32
N THR A 29 -15.07 13.70 3.09
CA THR A 29 -15.71 14.95 2.65
C THR A 29 -14.69 16.06 2.46
N SER A 30 -13.65 16.16 3.29
CA SER A 30 -12.61 17.17 3.14
C SER A 30 -11.76 16.96 1.88
N ILE A 31 -11.51 15.70 1.49
CA ILE A 31 -10.86 15.34 0.22
C ILE A 31 -11.78 15.72 -0.96
N GLU A 32 -13.05 15.29 -0.91
CA GLU A 32 -14.05 15.59 -1.95
C GLU A 32 -14.19 17.08 -2.21
N LEU A 33 -14.27 17.90 -1.15
CA LEU A 33 -14.37 19.36 -1.23
C LEU A 33 -13.03 20.05 -1.48
N LYS A 34 -11.91 19.34 -1.57
CA LYS A 34 -10.55 19.85 -1.79
C LYS A 34 -10.14 20.90 -0.74
N VAL A 35 -10.54 20.71 0.50
CA VAL A 35 -10.27 21.66 1.59
C VAL A 35 -8.78 21.93 1.76
N PHE A 36 -7.95 20.88 1.64
CA PHE A 36 -6.52 20.96 1.86
C PHE A 36 -5.77 21.74 0.77
N ASN A 37 -6.36 21.89 -0.43
CA ASN A 37 -5.79 22.73 -1.48
C ASN A 37 -5.93 24.23 -1.17
N VAL A 38 -6.92 24.60 -0.35
CA VAL A 38 -7.21 25.98 0.02
C VAL A 38 -6.40 26.44 1.24
N LEU A 39 -6.01 25.48 2.12
CA LEU A 39 -5.44 25.71 3.44
C LEU A 39 -3.93 25.44 3.54
N SER A 40 -3.20 25.50 2.42
CA SER A 40 -1.73 25.52 2.44
C SER A 40 -1.19 26.73 3.22
N GLU A 41 -1.92 27.86 3.17
CA GLU A 41 -1.66 29.05 3.97
C GLU A 41 -2.82 29.34 4.93
N PRO A 42 -2.55 29.97 6.08
CA PRO A 42 -3.59 30.27 7.08
C PRO A 42 -4.71 31.16 6.52
N LYS A 43 -5.97 30.74 6.67
CA LYS A 43 -7.16 31.51 6.22
C LYS A 43 -8.29 31.45 7.24
N PRO A 44 -9.12 32.52 7.32
CA PRO A 44 -10.35 32.48 8.10
C PRO A 44 -11.42 31.60 7.41
N SER A 45 -12.37 31.10 8.18
CA SER A 45 -13.43 30.20 7.68
C SER A 45 -14.29 30.80 6.58
N GLU A 46 -14.50 32.13 6.61
CA GLU A 46 -15.29 32.87 5.63
C GLU A 46 -14.64 32.84 4.24
N ASP A 47 -13.32 33.02 4.16
CA ASP A 47 -12.56 32.96 2.90
C ASP A 47 -12.54 31.51 2.34
N VAL A 48 -12.40 30.53 3.21
CA VAL A 48 -12.50 29.10 2.82
C VAL A 48 -13.89 28.82 2.25
N ALA A 49 -14.96 29.24 2.94
CA ALA A 49 -16.33 29.04 2.48
C ALA A 49 -16.57 29.70 1.12
N LYS A 50 -16.07 30.90 0.91
CA LYS A 50 -16.16 31.62 -0.37
C LYS A 50 -15.43 30.87 -1.49
N THR A 51 -14.22 30.40 -1.21
CA THR A 51 -13.39 29.68 -2.20
C THR A 51 -14.02 28.33 -2.59
N LEU A 52 -14.57 27.60 -1.63
CA LEU A 52 -15.20 26.28 -1.84
C LEU A 52 -16.66 26.37 -2.30
N GLY A 53 -17.27 27.55 -2.31
CA GLY A 53 -18.70 27.72 -2.62
C GLY A 53 -19.63 27.07 -1.59
N THR A 54 -19.23 27.03 -0.31
CA THR A 54 -19.92 26.34 0.77
C THR A 54 -20.60 27.32 1.73
N HIS A 55 -21.53 26.82 2.58
CA HIS A 55 -22.26 27.66 3.52
C HIS A 55 -21.36 28.14 4.67
N PRO A 56 -21.15 29.47 4.90
CA PRO A 56 -20.12 30.01 5.80
C PRO A 56 -20.20 29.45 7.23
N ARG A 57 -21.39 29.43 7.82
CA ARG A 57 -21.57 28.88 9.18
C ARG A 57 -21.21 27.40 9.28
N ASN A 58 -21.65 26.58 8.31
CA ASN A 58 -21.40 25.14 8.32
C ASN A 58 -19.92 24.85 8.03
N THR A 59 -19.29 25.62 7.14
CA THR A 59 -17.85 25.54 6.87
C THR A 59 -17.04 25.75 8.15
N ARG A 60 -17.37 26.78 8.95
CA ARG A 60 -16.67 27.00 10.21
C ARG A 60 -16.73 25.80 11.14
N PHE A 61 -17.92 25.21 11.34
CA PHE A 61 -18.06 24.00 12.20
C PHE A 61 -17.36 22.78 11.61
N PHE A 62 -17.36 22.65 10.29
CA PHE A 62 -16.64 21.60 9.60
C PHE A 62 -15.11 21.73 9.79
N LEU A 63 -14.55 22.94 9.60
CA LEU A 63 -13.12 23.21 9.84
C LEU A 63 -12.75 23.03 11.32
N ASP A 64 -13.61 23.43 12.27
CA ASP A 64 -13.41 23.15 13.69
C ASP A 64 -13.35 21.64 13.97
N SER A 65 -14.19 20.86 13.31
CA SER A 65 -14.20 19.39 13.43
C SER A 65 -12.93 18.76 12.85
N LEU A 66 -12.44 19.27 11.70
CA LEU A 66 -11.17 18.82 11.12
C LEU A 66 -9.96 19.19 12.01
N ALA A 67 -10.01 20.35 12.67
CA ALA A 67 -8.98 20.72 13.64
C ALA A 67 -9.02 19.82 14.91
N ALA A 68 -10.21 19.42 15.35
CA ALA A 68 -10.38 18.54 16.50
C ALA A 68 -9.90 17.09 16.26
N ILE A 69 -9.69 16.70 14.99
CA ILE A 69 -9.12 15.39 14.60
C ILE A 69 -7.72 15.52 13.99
N ASP A 70 -7.02 16.63 14.25
CA ASP A 70 -5.62 16.91 13.86
C ASP A 70 -5.36 16.97 12.34
N LEU A 71 -6.39 17.12 11.51
CA LEU A 71 -6.22 17.36 10.08
C LEU A 71 -5.93 18.84 9.77
N LEU A 72 -6.38 19.76 10.60
CA LEU A 72 -6.08 21.18 10.51
C LEU A 72 -5.47 21.70 11.82
N GLN A 73 -4.74 22.78 11.71
CA GLN A 73 -4.30 23.59 12.84
C GLN A 73 -5.16 24.86 12.87
N LYS A 74 -5.66 25.22 14.05
CA LYS A 74 -6.40 26.48 14.28
C LYS A 74 -5.63 27.39 15.24
N LYS A 75 -5.32 28.60 14.80
CA LYS A 75 -4.69 29.63 15.62
C LYS A 75 -5.29 31.00 15.32
N GLU A 76 -5.71 31.74 16.35
CA GLU A 76 -6.23 33.10 16.23
C GLU A 76 -7.38 33.25 15.21
N GLY A 77 -8.24 32.23 15.11
CA GLY A 77 -9.37 32.19 14.16
C GLY A 77 -9.00 31.80 12.73
N LEU A 78 -7.73 31.58 12.44
CA LEU A 78 -7.23 31.11 11.15
C LEU A 78 -7.03 29.60 11.16
N TYR A 79 -7.31 28.95 10.03
CA TYR A 79 -7.12 27.53 9.80
C TYR A 79 -6.02 27.32 8.76
N ARG A 80 -5.21 26.29 8.95
CA ARG A 80 -4.24 25.80 7.96
C ARG A 80 -4.12 24.29 8.05
N ASN A 81 -3.59 23.66 7.01
CA ASN A 81 -3.29 22.23 7.03
C ASN A 81 -2.36 21.87 8.18
N SER A 82 -2.58 20.71 8.82
CA SER A 82 -1.55 20.08 9.63
C SER A 82 -0.40 19.61 8.72
N PRO A 83 0.81 19.36 9.26
CA PRO A 83 1.91 18.82 8.44
C PRO A 83 1.52 17.54 7.69
N THR A 84 0.80 16.62 8.34
CA THR A 84 0.30 15.39 7.74
C THR A 84 -0.70 15.66 6.62
N ALA A 85 -1.67 16.53 6.86
CA ALA A 85 -2.66 16.89 5.85
C ALA A 85 -2.02 17.62 4.65
N GLN A 86 -1.04 18.50 4.89
CA GLN A 86 -0.31 19.18 3.81
C GLN A 86 0.47 18.16 2.96
N ALA A 87 1.13 17.18 3.58
CA ALA A 87 1.93 16.20 2.87
C ALA A 87 1.07 15.21 2.07
N PHE A 88 -0.03 14.71 2.65
CA PHE A 88 -0.74 13.57 2.09
C PHE A 88 -2.13 13.89 1.52
N LEU A 89 -2.70 15.07 1.80
CA LEU A 89 -4.07 15.41 1.41
C LEU A 89 -4.19 16.64 0.50
N ALA A 90 -3.14 17.42 0.33
CA ALA A 90 -3.09 18.52 -0.64
C ALA A 90 -2.68 17.97 -2.02
N GLU A 91 -3.49 18.23 -3.08
CA GLU A 91 -3.28 17.66 -4.43
C GLU A 91 -1.94 18.10 -5.07
N ASN A 92 -1.39 19.22 -4.64
CA ASN A 92 -0.10 19.72 -5.11
C ASN A 92 1.09 19.12 -4.38
N SER A 93 0.87 18.25 -3.40
CA SER A 93 1.94 17.54 -2.72
C SER A 93 2.46 16.37 -3.57
N PRO A 94 3.78 16.15 -3.65
CA PRO A 94 4.35 15.00 -4.34
C PRO A 94 3.99 13.66 -3.67
N THR A 95 3.52 13.69 -2.41
CA THR A 95 3.15 12.51 -1.63
C THR A 95 1.63 12.39 -1.41
N TYR A 96 0.83 12.96 -2.33
CA TYR A 96 -0.63 12.98 -2.24
C TYR A 96 -1.25 11.59 -2.25
N LEU A 97 -2.10 11.30 -1.26
CA LEU A 97 -2.81 10.01 -1.09
C LEU A 97 -4.35 10.14 -1.23
N GLY A 98 -4.84 11.30 -1.60
CA GLY A 98 -6.28 11.54 -1.68
C GLY A 98 -7.01 10.69 -2.73
N ARG A 99 -6.32 10.06 -3.68
CA ARG A 99 -6.90 9.08 -4.61
C ARG A 99 -7.06 7.70 -3.95
N LEU A 100 -6.10 7.31 -3.12
CA LEU A 100 -6.09 6.01 -2.43
C LEU A 100 -7.13 5.95 -1.30
N LEU A 101 -7.15 6.96 -0.42
CA LEU A 101 -7.92 6.90 0.82
C LEU A 101 -9.43 6.64 0.63
N PRO A 102 -10.11 7.23 -0.39
CA PRO A 102 -11.50 6.89 -0.68
C PRO A 102 -11.72 5.43 -1.09
N LEU A 103 -10.72 4.77 -1.68
CA LEU A 103 -10.78 3.37 -2.10
C LEU A 103 -10.56 2.41 -0.92
N MET A 104 -9.80 2.82 0.09
CA MET A 104 -9.61 2.05 1.32
C MET A 104 -10.85 2.08 2.25
N LYS A 105 -11.83 2.92 1.93
CA LYS A 105 -13.10 2.94 2.66
C LYS A 105 -13.74 1.56 2.58
N ALA A 106 -14.17 1.04 3.74
CA ALA A 106 -14.95 -0.18 3.77
C ALA A 106 -16.20 -0.07 2.87
N ASP A 107 -16.45 -1.09 2.06
CA ASP A 107 -17.62 -1.14 1.20
C ASP A 107 -18.90 -1.03 2.05
N GLU A 108 -19.72 -0.02 1.79
CA GLU A 108 -20.97 0.21 2.51
C GLU A 108 -21.93 -0.99 2.37
N GLN A 109 -21.93 -1.63 1.21
CA GLN A 109 -22.76 -2.82 0.97
C GLN A 109 -22.26 -4.01 1.80
N PHE A 110 -20.94 -4.18 1.91
CA PHE A 110 -20.36 -5.18 2.80
C PHE A 110 -20.77 -4.93 4.26
N LEU A 111 -20.64 -3.69 4.74
CA LEU A 111 -21.00 -3.34 6.12
C LEU A 111 -22.50 -3.57 6.40
N GLN A 112 -23.38 -3.25 5.46
CA GLN A 112 -24.82 -3.50 5.58
C GLN A 112 -25.15 -5.00 5.58
N ASN A 113 -24.39 -5.80 4.83
CA ASN A 113 -24.60 -7.25 4.74
C ASN A 113 -23.87 -8.04 5.84
N LEU A 114 -23.04 -7.41 6.65
CA LEU A 114 -22.26 -8.08 7.69
C LEU A 114 -23.10 -9.02 8.59
N PRO A 115 -24.27 -8.62 9.10
CA PRO A 115 -25.11 -9.53 9.90
C PRO A 115 -25.57 -10.76 9.14
N LYS A 116 -25.79 -10.64 7.83
CA LYS A 116 -26.20 -11.75 6.95
C LYS A 116 -25.01 -12.68 6.69
N LEU A 117 -23.84 -12.14 6.35
CA LEU A 117 -22.63 -12.92 6.13
C LEU A 117 -22.24 -13.75 7.35
N VAL A 118 -22.35 -13.16 8.55
CA VAL A 118 -22.07 -13.88 9.80
C VAL A 118 -23.06 -15.02 10.04
N LYS A 119 -24.32 -14.87 9.66
CA LYS A 119 -25.37 -15.89 9.87
C LYS A 119 -25.37 -16.98 8.82
N GLU A 120 -25.14 -16.64 7.57
CA GLU A 120 -25.41 -17.51 6.40
C GLU A 120 -24.12 -18.02 5.77
N GLY A 121 -22.96 -17.45 6.11
CA GLY A 121 -21.67 -17.78 5.50
C GLY A 121 -21.39 -16.99 4.22
N PRO A 122 -20.26 -17.30 3.54
CA PRO A 122 -19.82 -16.57 2.36
C PRO A 122 -20.78 -16.79 1.18
N PRO A 123 -20.91 -15.79 0.28
CA PRO A 123 -21.59 -15.98 -0.99
C PRO A 123 -20.79 -16.96 -1.87
N PRO A 124 -21.42 -17.53 -2.92
CA PRO A 124 -20.70 -18.31 -3.90
C PRO A 124 -19.55 -17.48 -4.51
N PRO A 125 -18.40 -18.12 -4.83
CA PRO A 125 -17.26 -17.40 -5.40
C PRO A 125 -17.66 -16.69 -6.69
N PRO A 126 -17.10 -15.50 -6.96
CA PRO A 126 -17.39 -14.77 -8.19
C PRO A 126 -16.94 -15.57 -9.42
N GLU A 127 -17.72 -15.52 -10.49
CA GLU A 127 -17.41 -16.21 -11.75
C GLU A 127 -16.20 -15.61 -12.49
N LYS A 128 -15.76 -14.41 -12.11
CA LYS A 128 -14.65 -13.69 -12.76
C LYS A 128 -13.43 -13.64 -11.83
N PRO A 129 -12.20 -13.63 -12.40
CA PRO A 129 -10.99 -13.39 -11.62
C PRO A 129 -11.09 -12.04 -10.90
N PRO A 130 -10.42 -11.91 -9.73
CA PRO A 130 -10.55 -10.73 -8.87
C PRO A 130 -10.08 -9.42 -9.53
N PHE A 131 -9.20 -9.49 -10.55
CA PHE A 131 -8.68 -8.32 -11.25
C PHE A 131 -8.60 -8.57 -12.76
N SER A 132 -9.17 -7.66 -13.54
CA SER A 132 -8.95 -7.59 -14.99
C SER A 132 -7.67 -6.79 -15.29
N ILE A 133 -7.09 -6.96 -16.48
CA ILE A 133 -5.94 -6.16 -16.94
C ILE A 133 -6.28 -4.66 -16.93
N GLU A 134 -7.50 -4.28 -17.30
CA GLU A 134 -7.95 -2.88 -17.23
C GLU A 134 -7.92 -2.31 -15.81
N GLU A 135 -8.34 -3.10 -14.82
CA GLU A 135 -8.31 -2.69 -13.41
C GLU A 135 -6.87 -2.57 -12.90
N LEU A 136 -5.98 -3.48 -13.31
CA LEU A 136 -4.55 -3.37 -13.00
C LEU A 136 -3.94 -2.09 -13.59
N VAL A 137 -4.19 -1.77 -14.85
CA VAL A 137 -3.71 -0.54 -15.48
C VAL A 137 -4.26 0.71 -14.77
N LYS A 138 -5.52 0.73 -14.40
CA LYS A 138 -6.12 1.83 -13.62
C LYS A 138 -5.51 1.98 -12.23
N SER A 139 -5.03 0.89 -11.63
CA SER A 139 -4.42 0.92 -10.31
C SER A 139 -2.99 1.48 -10.31
N VAL A 140 -2.33 1.57 -11.47
CA VAL A 140 -0.92 2.01 -11.58
C VAL A 140 -0.69 3.40 -10.99
N GLU A 141 -1.58 4.37 -11.26
CA GLU A 141 -1.47 5.71 -10.68
C GLU A 141 -1.61 5.72 -9.16
N ILE A 142 -2.50 4.87 -8.62
CA ILE A 142 -2.70 4.74 -7.18
C ILE A 142 -1.48 4.07 -6.54
N THR A 143 -0.93 3.05 -7.20
CA THR A 143 0.32 2.42 -6.77
C THR A 143 1.46 3.42 -6.77
N ALA A 144 1.56 4.27 -7.81
CA ALA A 144 2.55 5.34 -7.86
C ALA A 144 2.41 6.34 -6.70
N ASP A 145 1.18 6.71 -6.30
CA ASP A 145 0.95 7.55 -5.13
C ASP A 145 1.46 6.89 -3.84
N VAL A 146 1.20 5.59 -3.69
CA VAL A 146 1.68 4.79 -2.55
C VAL A 146 3.21 4.75 -2.51
N GLU A 147 3.86 4.51 -3.64
CA GLU A 147 5.31 4.45 -3.73
C GLU A 147 5.94 5.80 -3.41
N LYS A 148 5.41 6.90 -3.95
CA LYS A 148 5.82 8.29 -3.64
C LYS A 148 5.61 8.66 -2.17
N ALA A 149 4.55 8.14 -1.55
CA ALA A 149 4.21 8.46 -0.16
C ALA A 149 5.11 7.78 0.89
N GLY A 150 6.14 7.05 0.46
CA GLY A 150 7.18 6.50 1.33
C GLY A 150 7.50 5.04 1.10
N TYR A 151 6.71 4.31 0.31
CA TYR A 151 6.96 2.88 0.08
C TYR A 151 8.28 2.63 -0.65
N ALA A 152 8.58 3.41 -1.68
CA ALA A 152 9.87 3.33 -2.38
C ALA A 152 11.06 3.63 -1.45
N GLN A 153 10.92 4.62 -0.55
CA GLN A 153 11.95 4.92 0.45
C GLN A 153 12.14 3.77 1.46
N GLU A 154 11.06 3.09 1.83
CA GLU A 154 11.14 1.93 2.72
C GLU A 154 11.89 0.76 2.05
N ALA A 155 11.63 0.48 0.77
CA ALA A 155 12.36 -0.51 0.00
C ALA A 155 13.87 -0.20 -0.06
N VAL A 156 14.23 1.04 -0.35
CA VAL A 156 15.63 1.52 -0.31
C VAL A 156 16.25 1.28 1.07
N ASN A 157 15.57 1.65 2.15
CA ASN A 157 16.06 1.48 3.51
C ASN A 157 16.26 0.00 3.91
N ILE A 158 15.48 -0.91 3.33
CA ILE A 158 15.67 -2.36 3.50
C ILE A 158 16.97 -2.79 2.81
N LEU A 159 17.15 -2.39 1.56
CA LEU A 159 18.27 -2.84 0.72
C LEU A 159 19.60 -2.23 1.14
N LEU A 160 19.64 -0.99 1.63
CA LEU A 160 20.85 -0.36 2.17
C LEU A 160 21.42 -1.11 3.39
N LYS A 161 20.65 -1.97 4.05
CA LYS A 161 21.11 -2.81 5.16
C LYS A 161 21.75 -4.11 4.71
N LEU A 162 21.68 -4.45 3.41
CA LEU A 162 22.33 -5.63 2.84
C LEU A 162 23.82 -5.33 2.66
N PRO A 163 24.72 -6.17 3.22
CA PRO A 163 26.16 -5.97 3.04
C PRO A 163 26.59 -5.97 1.57
N GLU A 164 25.88 -6.72 0.74
CA GLU A 164 26.16 -6.90 -0.67
C GLU A 164 25.68 -5.73 -1.55
N PHE A 165 24.79 -4.87 -1.05
CA PHE A 165 24.11 -3.85 -1.87
C PHE A 165 25.08 -3.00 -2.71
N SER A 166 26.19 -2.56 -2.13
CA SER A 166 27.17 -1.74 -2.82
C SER A 166 27.89 -2.44 -3.99
N SER A 167 27.81 -3.76 -4.08
CA SER A 167 28.45 -4.55 -5.15
C SER A 167 27.53 -4.88 -6.32
N PHE A 168 26.22 -4.66 -6.18
CA PHE A 168 25.24 -4.96 -7.21
C PHE A 168 25.42 -4.06 -8.44
N GLN A 169 25.26 -4.64 -9.62
CA GLN A 169 25.36 -3.93 -10.91
C GLN A 169 24.05 -3.91 -11.66
N LYS A 170 23.24 -4.97 -11.54
CA LYS A 170 21.98 -5.12 -12.26
C LYS A 170 20.90 -5.69 -11.36
N MET A 171 19.76 -5.02 -11.34
CA MET A 171 18.58 -5.49 -10.62
C MET A 171 17.39 -5.76 -11.54
N LEU A 172 16.49 -6.60 -11.06
CA LEU A 172 15.14 -6.79 -11.58
C LEU A 172 14.13 -6.33 -10.53
N ASP A 173 13.20 -5.49 -10.93
CA ASP A 173 11.95 -5.20 -10.21
C ASP A 173 10.84 -6.03 -10.85
N LEU A 174 10.49 -7.14 -10.19
CA LEU A 174 9.53 -8.13 -10.69
C LEU A 174 8.10 -7.71 -10.33
N GLY A 175 7.28 -7.40 -11.35
CA GLY A 175 5.95 -6.84 -11.17
C GLY A 175 6.01 -5.42 -10.63
N GLY A 176 6.93 -4.62 -11.19
CA GLY A 176 7.26 -3.28 -10.66
C GLY A 176 6.16 -2.22 -10.85
N GLY A 177 5.05 -2.52 -11.55
CA GLY A 177 3.95 -1.58 -11.73
C GLY A 177 4.41 -0.24 -12.32
N PRO A 178 4.21 0.90 -11.60
CA PRO A 178 4.70 2.21 -12.05
C PRO A 178 6.22 2.32 -12.12
N GLY A 179 6.96 1.45 -11.41
CA GLY A 179 8.41 1.36 -11.42
C GLY A 179 9.15 2.33 -10.51
N LEU A 180 8.44 3.13 -9.71
CA LEU A 180 9.07 4.14 -8.86
C LEU A 180 9.93 3.52 -7.75
N THR A 181 9.54 2.35 -7.24
CA THR A 181 10.34 1.60 -6.28
C THR A 181 11.65 1.11 -6.91
N GLY A 182 11.59 0.49 -8.10
CA GLY A 182 12.79 0.07 -8.84
C GLY A 182 13.70 1.25 -9.17
N MET A 183 13.14 2.37 -9.62
CA MET A 183 13.88 3.62 -9.88
C MET A 183 14.56 4.16 -8.62
N ALA A 184 13.87 4.19 -7.49
CA ALA A 184 14.44 4.65 -6.22
C ALA A 184 15.59 3.75 -5.74
N ILE A 185 15.48 2.43 -5.91
CA ILE A 185 16.56 1.49 -5.60
C ILE A 185 17.79 1.73 -6.48
N VAL A 186 17.58 1.92 -7.78
CA VAL A 186 18.67 2.21 -8.74
C VAL A 186 19.31 3.55 -8.44
N ASP A 187 18.52 4.58 -8.09
CA ASP A 187 19.04 5.92 -7.75
C ASP A 187 19.89 5.90 -6.47
N ALA A 188 19.52 5.07 -5.50
CA ALA A 188 20.27 4.90 -4.26
C ALA A 188 21.65 4.22 -4.46
N HIS A 189 21.95 3.73 -5.67
CA HIS A 189 23.23 3.09 -6.00
C HIS A 189 23.92 3.79 -7.18
N PRO A 190 25.22 4.12 -7.10
CA PRO A 190 25.89 4.97 -8.10
C PRO A 190 25.95 4.36 -9.50
N ASN A 191 26.04 3.04 -9.62
CA ASN A 191 26.34 2.36 -10.90
C ASN A 191 25.30 1.29 -11.29
N MET A 192 24.31 1.01 -10.43
CA MET A 192 23.33 -0.04 -10.71
C MET A 192 22.43 0.34 -11.88
N LYS A 193 22.12 -0.64 -12.72
CA LYS A 193 21.08 -0.57 -13.73
C LYS A 193 19.89 -1.43 -13.30
N GLY A 194 18.69 -1.03 -13.69
CA GLY A 194 17.46 -1.73 -13.37
C GLY A 194 16.72 -2.22 -14.60
N VAL A 195 16.02 -3.33 -14.43
CA VAL A 195 14.99 -3.80 -15.35
C VAL A 195 13.69 -3.83 -14.59
N ILE A 196 12.66 -3.19 -15.10
CA ILE A 196 11.30 -3.27 -14.55
C ILE A 196 10.50 -4.24 -15.43
N PHE A 197 10.03 -5.33 -14.80
CA PHE A 197 9.23 -6.35 -15.47
C PHE A 197 7.78 -6.22 -15.05
N ASP A 198 6.88 -6.10 -16.02
CA ASP A 198 5.44 -6.15 -15.79
C ASP A 198 4.68 -6.51 -17.08
N LEU A 199 3.36 -6.63 -17.00
CA LEU A 199 2.49 -6.82 -18.15
C LEU A 199 2.64 -5.65 -19.14
N PRO A 200 2.70 -5.91 -20.47
CA PRO A 200 2.91 -4.86 -21.46
C PRO A 200 1.97 -3.65 -21.38
N PRO A 201 0.68 -3.79 -21.02
CA PRO A 201 -0.20 -2.63 -20.83
C PRO A 201 0.19 -1.75 -19.64
N VAL A 202 0.71 -2.35 -18.55
CA VAL A 202 1.20 -1.63 -17.36
C VAL A 202 2.45 -0.82 -17.69
N LEU A 203 3.35 -1.39 -18.48
CA LEU A 203 4.62 -0.77 -18.85
C LEU A 203 4.48 0.51 -19.69
N GLN A 204 3.31 0.85 -20.19
CA GLN A 204 3.07 2.15 -20.83
C GLN A 204 3.20 3.29 -19.83
N GLU A 205 2.58 3.12 -18.64
CA GLU A 205 2.69 4.08 -17.55
C GLU A 205 4.08 4.07 -16.91
N THR A 206 4.70 2.89 -16.78
CA THR A 206 6.08 2.75 -16.28
C THR A 206 7.06 3.59 -17.11
N LYS A 207 6.97 3.52 -18.43
CA LYS A 207 7.82 4.33 -19.35
C LYS A 207 7.61 5.82 -19.15
N ARG A 208 6.37 6.26 -18.95
CA ARG A 208 6.07 7.66 -18.66
C ARG A 208 6.79 8.15 -17.39
N TYR A 209 6.79 7.32 -16.33
CA TYR A 209 7.51 7.66 -15.10
C TYR A 209 9.04 7.63 -15.31
N ILE A 210 9.59 6.68 -16.08
CA ILE A 210 11.03 6.64 -16.40
C ILE A 210 11.47 7.93 -17.08
N GLU A 211 10.68 8.43 -18.05
CA GLU A 211 10.91 9.71 -18.73
C GLU A 211 10.76 10.90 -17.77
N GLU A 212 9.69 10.90 -16.91
CA GLU A 212 9.44 11.96 -15.95
C GLU A 212 10.58 12.14 -14.94
N TYR A 213 11.22 11.02 -14.54
CA TYR A 213 12.33 11.01 -13.58
C TYR A 213 13.72 10.96 -14.24
N GLU A 214 13.82 11.10 -15.58
CA GLU A 214 15.08 11.13 -16.34
C GLU A 214 15.96 9.90 -16.07
N MET A 215 15.35 8.68 -16.05
CA MET A 215 16.05 7.43 -15.72
C MET A 215 16.28 6.50 -16.92
N GLU A 216 16.06 6.97 -18.17
CA GLU A 216 16.13 6.15 -19.40
C GLU A 216 17.52 5.53 -19.61
N ASP A 217 18.58 6.19 -19.17
CA ASP A 217 19.94 5.68 -19.27
C ASP A 217 20.25 4.55 -18.25
N ARG A 218 19.42 4.36 -17.24
CA ARG A 218 19.66 3.43 -16.13
C ARG A 218 18.58 2.37 -15.96
N ILE A 219 17.38 2.57 -16.51
CA ILE A 219 16.24 1.68 -16.37
C ILE A 219 15.75 1.21 -17.74
N GLU A 220 15.63 -0.09 -17.88
CA GLU A 220 14.99 -0.75 -19.01
C GLU A 220 13.67 -1.38 -18.57
N VAL A 221 12.74 -1.59 -19.51
CA VAL A 221 11.49 -2.32 -19.26
C VAL A 221 11.48 -3.64 -20.02
N LEU A 222 10.97 -4.69 -19.37
CA LEU A 222 10.78 -6.01 -19.98
C LEU A 222 9.31 -6.43 -19.80
N GLY A 223 8.59 -6.57 -20.90
CA GLY A 223 7.17 -6.94 -20.90
C GLY A 223 6.95 -8.44 -20.92
N GLY A 224 6.03 -8.93 -20.07
CA GLY A 224 5.63 -10.33 -20.06
C GLY A 224 4.71 -10.70 -18.88
N ASP A 225 4.25 -11.92 -18.90
CA ASP A 225 3.58 -12.56 -17.76
C ASP A 225 4.59 -13.50 -17.06
N PHE A 226 5.04 -13.17 -15.86
CA PHE A 226 6.05 -13.96 -15.15
C PHE A 226 5.61 -15.41 -14.88
N ASN A 227 4.31 -15.72 -14.95
CA ASN A 227 3.83 -17.09 -14.86
C ASN A 227 4.24 -17.94 -16.10
N ARG A 228 4.41 -17.30 -17.26
CA ARG A 228 4.61 -17.97 -18.56
C ARG A 228 5.93 -17.57 -19.22
N ASP A 229 6.24 -16.28 -19.22
CA ASP A 229 7.35 -15.73 -20.00
C ASP A 229 8.67 -15.74 -19.23
N SER A 230 9.78 -15.54 -19.95
CA SER A 230 11.10 -15.32 -19.35
C SER A 230 11.13 -13.96 -18.66
N ILE A 231 11.74 -13.92 -17.49
CA ILE A 231 11.98 -12.67 -16.75
C ILE A 231 13.40 -12.09 -17.03
N GLY A 232 14.12 -12.63 -18.00
CA GLY A 232 15.52 -12.29 -18.27
C GLY A 232 16.49 -13.01 -17.34
N GLU A 233 17.77 -12.57 -17.33
CA GLU A 233 18.84 -13.20 -16.55
C GLU A 233 19.97 -12.23 -16.23
N GLY A 234 20.91 -12.67 -15.40
CA GLY A 234 22.12 -11.91 -15.07
C GLY A 234 21.88 -10.81 -14.02
N TYR A 235 20.97 -11.04 -13.08
CA TYR A 235 20.67 -10.09 -12.02
C TYR A 235 21.48 -10.39 -10.75
N ASP A 236 21.97 -9.34 -10.09
CA ASP A 236 22.58 -9.42 -8.76
C ASP A 236 21.52 -9.28 -7.66
N LEU A 237 20.43 -8.57 -7.97
CA LEU A 237 19.29 -8.37 -7.09
C LEU A 237 17.99 -8.60 -7.87
N VAL A 238 17.08 -9.39 -7.31
CA VAL A 238 15.67 -9.39 -7.71
C VAL A 238 14.86 -8.86 -6.53
N TRP A 239 14.07 -7.84 -6.80
CA TRP A 239 13.09 -7.28 -5.87
C TRP A 239 11.69 -7.69 -6.35
N ALA A 240 10.87 -8.23 -5.45
CA ALA A 240 9.46 -8.54 -5.72
C ALA A 240 8.60 -8.09 -4.54
N SER A 241 7.73 -7.13 -4.75
CA SER A 241 6.89 -6.58 -3.71
C SER A 241 5.41 -6.58 -4.10
N GLY A 242 4.57 -7.24 -3.30
CA GLY A 242 3.13 -7.30 -3.53
C GLY A 242 2.72 -7.97 -4.85
N VAL A 243 3.59 -8.73 -5.49
CA VAL A 243 3.36 -9.32 -6.82
C VAL A 243 3.13 -10.83 -6.79
N LEU A 244 3.75 -11.55 -5.85
CA LEU A 244 3.67 -13.02 -5.80
C LEU A 244 2.26 -13.56 -5.56
N GLN A 245 1.33 -12.74 -5.09
CA GLN A 245 -0.09 -13.08 -4.99
C GLN A 245 -0.77 -13.34 -6.35
N PHE A 246 -0.14 -12.89 -7.44
CA PHE A 246 -0.60 -13.14 -8.81
C PHE A 246 0.10 -14.35 -9.45
N ALA A 247 0.96 -15.04 -8.70
CA ALA A 247 1.58 -16.27 -9.15
C ALA A 247 0.54 -17.41 -9.15
N VAL A 248 0.47 -18.13 -10.27
CA VAL A 248 -0.32 -19.38 -10.35
C VAL A 248 0.31 -20.44 -9.44
N GLU A 249 1.65 -20.53 -9.49
CA GLU A 249 2.46 -21.43 -8.66
C GLU A 249 3.70 -20.67 -8.17
N ILE A 250 3.75 -20.31 -6.90
CA ILE A 250 4.85 -19.53 -6.31
C ILE A 250 6.20 -20.23 -6.48
N ASP A 251 6.24 -21.55 -6.29
CA ASP A 251 7.45 -22.38 -6.44
C ASP A 251 8.07 -22.23 -7.85
N THR A 252 7.22 -22.16 -8.86
CA THR A 252 7.66 -21.99 -10.26
C THR A 252 8.26 -20.59 -10.47
N VAL A 253 7.64 -19.55 -9.95
CA VAL A 253 8.13 -18.17 -10.07
C VAL A 253 9.44 -18.01 -9.29
N VAL A 254 9.51 -18.50 -8.06
CA VAL A 254 10.73 -18.43 -7.22
C VAL A 254 11.89 -19.19 -7.84
N ARG A 255 11.65 -20.36 -8.48
CA ARG A 255 12.66 -21.09 -9.23
C ARG A 255 13.17 -20.29 -10.42
N LYS A 256 12.27 -19.64 -11.19
CA LYS A 256 12.62 -18.76 -12.31
C LYS A 256 13.48 -17.59 -11.85
N VAL A 257 13.17 -17.00 -10.67
CA VAL A 257 14.00 -15.98 -10.04
C VAL A 257 15.39 -16.52 -9.68
N TYR A 258 15.45 -17.71 -9.08
CA TYR A 258 16.72 -18.35 -8.76
C TYR A 258 17.59 -18.55 -10.00
N GLU A 259 17.02 -19.03 -11.10
CA GLU A 259 17.73 -19.24 -12.37
C GLU A 259 18.23 -17.92 -12.96
N ALA A 260 17.44 -16.85 -12.88
CA ALA A 260 17.75 -15.51 -13.41
C ALA A 260 18.87 -14.78 -12.65
N LEU A 261 19.09 -15.15 -11.38
CA LEU A 261 20.13 -14.54 -10.53
C LEU A 261 21.53 -15.02 -10.91
N ASN A 262 22.48 -14.10 -10.85
CA ASN A 262 23.92 -14.40 -10.87
C ASN A 262 24.34 -15.27 -9.67
N PRO A 263 25.48 -15.98 -9.72
CA PRO A 263 26.08 -16.56 -8.53
C PRO A 263 26.26 -15.48 -7.43
N SER A 264 25.85 -15.80 -6.21
CA SER A 264 25.80 -14.87 -5.06
C SER A 264 24.76 -13.75 -5.21
N GLY A 265 23.85 -13.82 -6.17
CA GLY A 265 22.72 -12.90 -6.28
C GLY A 265 21.71 -13.04 -5.15
N VAL A 266 20.95 -11.98 -4.92
CA VAL A 266 20.01 -11.86 -3.80
C VAL A 266 18.59 -11.70 -4.33
N PHE A 267 17.67 -12.48 -3.79
CA PHE A 267 16.24 -12.30 -3.96
C PHE A 267 15.63 -11.69 -2.71
N VAL A 268 14.93 -10.58 -2.85
CA VAL A 268 14.18 -9.92 -1.78
C VAL A 268 12.71 -9.91 -2.15
N SER A 269 11.91 -10.57 -1.34
CA SER A 269 10.46 -10.58 -1.44
C SER A 269 9.86 -9.83 -0.28
N LEU A 270 8.95 -8.90 -0.58
CA LEU A 270 8.12 -8.21 0.42
C LEU A 270 6.67 -8.53 0.11
N PHE A 271 6.04 -9.29 0.99
CA PHE A 271 4.75 -9.89 0.70
C PHE A 271 3.76 -9.72 1.86
N PRO A 272 2.50 -9.31 1.59
CA PRO A 272 1.46 -9.40 2.61
C PRO A 272 1.18 -10.88 2.90
N PHE A 273 1.55 -11.34 4.08
CA PHE A 273 1.27 -12.72 4.44
C PHE A 273 -0.19 -12.92 4.80
N GLY A 274 -0.70 -14.12 4.46
CA GLY A 274 -2.00 -14.58 4.90
C GLY A 274 -1.96 -14.81 6.40
N GLU A 275 -2.53 -13.87 7.14
CA GLU A 275 -2.58 -13.98 8.58
C GLU A 275 -3.59 -15.04 8.99
N THR A 276 -3.15 -16.04 9.75
CA THR A 276 -4.09 -16.82 10.55
C THR A 276 -4.58 -15.93 11.69
N TYR A 277 -5.86 -16.02 12.00
CA TYR A 277 -6.54 -15.26 13.07
C TYR A 277 -5.78 -15.27 14.42
N GLU A 278 -4.98 -16.28 14.65
CA GLU A 278 -4.24 -16.51 15.90
C GLU A 278 -2.96 -15.67 16.03
N ARG A 279 -2.46 -15.03 14.96
CA ARG A 279 -1.14 -14.36 14.90
C ARG A 279 -1.20 -12.90 14.48
N THR A 280 -2.38 -12.37 14.17
CA THR A 280 -2.57 -11.05 13.61
C THR A 280 -2.75 -9.99 14.67
N LYS A 281 -2.24 -8.78 14.41
CA LYS A 281 -2.62 -7.61 15.21
C LYS A 281 -4.13 -7.38 15.09
N PRO A 282 -4.83 -7.08 16.21
CA PRO A 282 -6.29 -6.92 16.20
C PRO A 282 -6.81 -5.93 15.14
N GLU A 283 -6.07 -4.86 14.88
CA GLU A 283 -6.42 -3.84 13.90
C GLU A 283 -6.42 -4.40 12.47
N SER A 284 -5.46 -5.24 12.11
CA SER A 284 -5.37 -5.85 10.77
C SER A 284 -6.51 -6.83 10.53
N ILE A 285 -6.98 -7.54 11.56
CA ILE A 285 -8.16 -8.41 11.45
C ILE A 285 -9.38 -7.60 10.98
N VAL A 286 -9.59 -6.43 11.56
CA VAL A 286 -10.74 -5.59 11.23
C VAL A 286 -10.61 -4.95 9.85
N LEU A 287 -9.39 -4.49 9.48
CA LEU A 287 -9.18 -3.68 8.29
C LEU A 287 -9.11 -4.50 7.00
N SER A 288 -8.45 -5.64 7.02
CA SER A 288 -8.18 -6.40 5.78
C SER A 288 -8.74 -7.81 5.77
N LEU A 289 -8.64 -8.53 6.87
CA LEU A 289 -9.00 -9.95 6.90
C LEU A 289 -10.51 -10.21 6.96
N LEU A 290 -11.25 -9.40 7.71
CA LEU A 290 -12.66 -9.68 7.97
C LEU A 290 -13.50 -9.71 6.68
N SER A 291 -13.32 -8.73 5.81
CA SER A 291 -14.09 -8.67 4.55
C SER A 291 -13.73 -9.82 3.62
N MET A 292 -12.44 -10.10 3.43
CA MET A 292 -11.98 -11.19 2.58
C MET A 292 -12.40 -12.56 3.12
N ALA A 293 -12.18 -12.81 4.41
CA ALA A 293 -12.55 -14.07 5.06
C ALA A 293 -14.06 -14.33 5.03
N LEU A 294 -14.88 -13.32 5.33
CA LEU A 294 -16.34 -13.47 5.28
C LEU A 294 -16.90 -13.61 3.86
N MET A 295 -16.14 -13.17 2.85
CA MET A 295 -16.48 -13.37 1.44
C MET A 295 -15.96 -14.69 0.89
N GLY A 296 -15.34 -15.55 1.71
CA GLY A 296 -14.80 -16.86 1.30
C GLY A 296 -13.58 -16.75 0.40
N GLN A 297 -12.88 -15.62 0.43
CA GLN A 297 -11.63 -15.45 -0.31
C GLN A 297 -10.49 -15.99 0.55
N GLU A 298 -9.60 -16.76 -0.06
CA GLU A 298 -8.33 -17.12 0.59
C GLU A 298 -7.50 -15.85 0.77
N VAL A 299 -7.14 -15.57 2.01
CA VAL A 299 -6.42 -14.36 2.37
C VAL A 299 -4.92 -14.67 2.32
N GLY A 300 -4.30 -14.35 1.19
CA GLY A 300 -2.84 -14.32 1.06
C GLY A 300 -2.16 -15.69 1.07
N VAL A 301 -0.86 -15.64 1.04
CA VAL A 301 0.04 -16.80 1.12
C VAL A 301 0.35 -17.08 2.58
N ASN A 302 0.39 -18.35 2.97
CA ASN A 302 0.76 -18.74 4.33
C ASN A 302 2.14 -18.18 4.71
N GLU A 303 2.28 -17.75 5.97
CA GLU A 303 3.56 -17.33 6.53
C GLU A 303 4.64 -18.37 6.26
N GLY A 304 5.81 -17.92 5.78
CA GLY A 304 6.95 -18.79 5.44
C GLY A 304 6.86 -19.48 4.09
N HIS A 305 5.76 -19.36 3.36
CA HIS A 305 5.60 -20.06 2.06
C HIS A 305 6.66 -19.61 1.04
N VAL A 306 6.94 -18.30 0.96
CA VAL A 306 7.96 -17.77 0.04
C VAL A 306 9.35 -18.24 0.47
N ALA A 307 9.67 -18.22 1.76
CA ALA A 307 10.92 -18.74 2.30
C ALA A 307 11.09 -20.25 2.02
N ASP A 308 10.04 -21.04 2.20
CA ASP A 308 10.04 -22.47 1.85
C ASP A 308 10.24 -22.70 0.34
N SER A 309 9.63 -21.86 -0.49
CA SER A 309 9.83 -21.90 -1.95
C SER A 309 11.27 -21.54 -2.34
N MET A 310 11.88 -20.58 -1.65
CA MET A 310 13.31 -20.27 -1.81
C MET A 310 14.20 -21.48 -1.46
N LEU A 311 13.91 -22.18 -0.35
CA LEU A 311 14.63 -23.41 0.03
C LEU A 311 14.52 -24.47 -1.08
N ARG A 312 13.31 -24.73 -1.56
CA ARG A 312 13.07 -25.70 -2.64
C ARG A 312 13.77 -25.30 -3.95
N ALA A 313 13.89 -24.00 -4.24
CA ALA A 313 14.59 -23.49 -5.42
C ALA A 313 16.13 -23.61 -5.31
N GLY A 314 16.70 -23.76 -4.10
CA GLY A 314 18.13 -23.93 -3.88
C GLY A 314 18.87 -22.74 -3.29
N PHE A 315 18.16 -21.74 -2.78
CA PHE A 315 18.79 -20.64 -2.02
C PHE A 315 19.48 -21.18 -0.76
N ARG A 316 20.71 -20.72 -0.50
CA ARG A 316 21.57 -21.25 0.57
C ARG A 316 21.40 -20.57 1.92
N SER A 317 21.01 -19.28 1.91
CA SER A 317 20.79 -18.49 3.11
C SER A 317 19.49 -17.73 2.97
N ILE A 318 18.55 -18.00 3.85
CA ILE A 318 17.25 -17.34 3.84
C ILE A 318 17.05 -16.67 5.20
N HIS A 319 16.67 -15.40 5.17
CA HIS A 319 16.26 -14.64 6.33
C HIS A 319 14.82 -14.18 6.11
N SER A 320 13.92 -14.68 6.95
CA SER A 320 12.53 -14.28 6.98
C SER A 320 12.23 -13.49 8.25
N ARG A 321 11.50 -12.39 8.13
CA ARG A 321 11.03 -11.59 9.28
C ARG A 321 9.80 -10.80 8.93
N LYS A 322 8.99 -10.54 9.94
CA LYS A 322 7.87 -9.60 9.82
C LYS A 322 8.37 -8.17 9.95
N ILE A 323 7.86 -7.31 9.12
CA ILE A 323 8.05 -5.86 9.21
C ILE A 323 6.70 -5.17 9.18
N ASP A 324 6.57 -4.11 9.98
CA ASP A 324 5.39 -3.25 9.93
C ASP A 324 5.61 -2.21 8.84
N THR A 325 4.72 -2.17 7.84
CA THR A 325 4.67 -1.14 6.82
C THR A 325 3.43 -0.28 7.03
N PHE A 326 3.33 0.86 6.35
CA PHE A 326 2.12 1.67 6.41
C PHE A 326 0.90 0.98 5.75
N MET A 327 1.15 -0.04 4.90
CA MET A 327 0.10 -0.90 4.31
C MET A 327 -0.30 -2.06 5.24
N GLY A 328 0.32 -2.15 6.40
CA GLY A 328 0.15 -3.24 7.35
C GLY A 328 1.38 -4.12 7.49
N PRO A 329 1.31 -5.20 8.27
CA PRO A 329 2.41 -6.12 8.46
C PRO A 329 2.68 -6.90 7.17
N MET A 330 3.96 -7.03 6.82
CA MET A 330 4.44 -7.80 5.67
C MET A 330 5.55 -8.76 6.09
N GLU A 331 5.67 -9.86 5.36
CA GLU A 331 6.82 -10.77 5.46
C GLU A 331 7.91 -10.31 4.49
N LEU A 332 9.09 -10.12 5.03
CA LEU A 332 10.30 -9.81 4.28
C LEU A 332 11.18 -11.04 4.25
N ASP A 333 11.33 -11.63 3.06
CA ASP A 333 12.19 -12.76 2.80
C ASP A 333 13.40 -12.35 1.97
N ILE A 334 14.58 -12.72 2.41
CA ILE A 334 15.85 -12.43 1.76
C ILE A 334 16.59 -13.73 1.52
N GLY A 335 16.63 -14.18 0.27
CA GLY A 335 17.31 -15.40 -0.17
C GLY A 335 18.60 -15.11 -0.92
N ARG A 336 19.69 -15.82 -0.61
CA ARG A 336 20.99 -15.72 -1.31
C ARG A 336 21.27 -17.01 -2.10
N LYS A 337 21.63 -16.84 -3.39
CA LYS A 337 21.95 -17.95 -4.30
C LYS A 337 23.32 -18.59 -4.04
#